data_0ff54df1d28445a67dbfe84856baeff9
#
_entry.id   0ff54df1d28445a67dbfe84856baeff9
#
_cell.length_a   1.000
_cell.length_b   1.000
_cell.length_c   1.000
_cell.angle_alpha   90.00
_cell.angle_beta   90.00
_cell.angle_gamma   90.00
#
_symmetry.space_group_name_H-M   'P 1'
#
loop_
_entity.id
_entity.type
_entity.pdbx_description
1 polymer ?
#
loop_
_entity_poly.entity_id
_entity_poly.type
_entity_poly.pdbx_seq_one_letter_code
_entity_poly.pdbx_strand_id
1 'polypeptide(L)'
;VNMEGNSISASLAIRDAIASFAPVTLYTELEDFRDHIKNHEHDLVFPMRYGPTSRTQKGLISSLCETYGIDYMGADNYTQLLCNDKDLSKKYAREFGFNVPNSIMFRTRTSQEEMVTRVKRLNLPLVVKPNFGGGSAGISSSSLVHDYMAAVELVNFHLSLHTTPVLVEEYIAGQEVSILMIG
;
A
#
# COMPACT_ATOMS: atom_id res chain seq x y z
N VAL A 1 14.84 7.19 -5.33
CA VAL A 1 13.50 6.64 -5.57
C VAL A 1 13.12 5.86 -4.33
N ASN A 2 12.16 6.37 -3.54
CA ASN A 2 11.63 5.60 -2.40
C ASN A 2 10.82 4.42 -2.96
N MET A 3 11.42 3.23 -2.91
CA MET A 3 10.71 2.00 -3.26
C MET A 3 10.10 1.42 -1.99
N GLU A 4 8.80 1.20 -2.00
CA GLU A 4 8.12 0.46 -0.94
C GLU A 4 8.56 -1.00 -1.00
N GLY A 5 8.86 -1.56 0.15
CA GLY A 5 9.28 -2.95 0.30
C GLY A 5 9.91 -3.17 1.66
N ASN A 6 10.24 -4.40 1.94
CA ASN A 6 11.02 -4.74 3.12
C ASN A 6 12.39 -4.06 3.06
N SER A 7 12.96 -3.73 4.19
CA SER A 7 14.35 -3.26 4.25
C SER A 7 15.28 -4.33 3.66
N ILE A 8 16.42 -3.92 3.13
CA ILE A 8 17.42 -4.87 2.59
C ILE A 8 17.80 -5.90 3.67
N SER A 9 17.94 -5.48 4.92
CA SER A 9 18.26 -6.38 6.04
C SER A 9 17.15 -7.41 6.28
N ALA A 10 15.88 -7.02 6.20
CA ALA A 10 14.76 -7.95 6.31
C ALA A 10 14.72 -8.94 5.15
N SER A 11 14.97 -8.47 3.94
CA SER A 11 15.05 -9.33 2.74
C SER A 11 16.17 -10.35 2.82
N LEU A 12 17.34 -9.94 3.33
CA LEU A 12 18.47 -10.83 3.55
C LEU A 12 18.18 -11.87 4.64
N ALA A 13 17.55 -11.48 5.74
CA ALA A 13 17.17 -12.39 6.82
C ALA A 13 16.15 -13.46 6.33
N ILE A 14 15.18 -13.06 5.52
CA ILE A 14 14.21 -14.01 4.92
C ILE A 14 14.94 -14.96 3.96
N ARG A 15 15.80 -14.43 3.08
CA ARG A 15 16.63 -15.25 2.20
C ARG A 15 17.43 -16.31 2.98
N ASP A 16 18.11 -15.89 4.03
CA ASP A 16 18.96 -16.78 4.83
C ASP A 16 18.13 -17.84 5.57
N ALA A 17 16.95 -17.47 6.05
CA ALA A 17 16.01 -18.43 6.64
C ALA A 17 15.55 -19.49 5.63
N ILE A 18 15.16 -19.10 4.42
CA ILE A 18 14.76 -20.06 3.37
C ILE A 18 15.96 -20.88 2.89
N ALA A 19 17.13 -20.28 2.75
CA ALA A 19 18.34 -20.96 2.31
C ALA A 19 18.79 -22.10 3.24
N SER A 20 18.27 -22.15 4.47
CA SER A 20 18.54 -23.25 5.40
C SER A 20 17.86 -24.57 5.00
N PHE A 21 16.87 -24.55 4.11
CA PHE A 21 16.12 -25.75 3.70
C PHE A 21 15.84 -25.82 2.17
N ALA A 22 16.05 -24.75 1.41
CA ALA A 22 15.86 -24.72 -0.04
C ALA A 22 16.87 -23.80 -0.74
N PRO A 23 17.24 -24.08 -2.00
CA PRO A 23 18.04 -23.16 -2.80
C PRO A 23 17.30 -21.84 -2.97
N VAL A 24 18.02 -20.71 -2.84
CA VAL A 24 17.44 -19.36 -2.96
C VAL A 24 18.31 -18.48 -3.84
N THR A 25 17.69 -17.82 -4.79
CA THR A 25 18.30 -16.73 -5.57
C THR A 25 17.61 -15.42 -5.22
N LEU A 26 18.37 -14.40 -4.86
CA LEU A 26 17.84 -13.07 -4.55
C LEU A 26 18.06 -12.13 -5.75
N TYR A 27 16.97 -11.60 -6.29
CA TYR A 27 16.99 -10.57 -7.32
C TYR A 27 16.77 -9.21 -6.70
N THR A 28 17.64 -8.26 -6.97
CA THR A 28 17.50 -6.84 -6.54
C THR A 28 17.04 -5.95 -7.69
N GLU A 29 17.28 -6.36 -8.93
CA GLU A 29 16.87 -5.64 -10.13
C GLU A 29 15.75 -6.38 -10.85
N LEU A 30 14.81 -5.60 -11.38
CA LEU A 30 13.62 -6.14 -12.05
C LEU A 30 13.97 -6.83 -13.36
N GLU A 31 14.96 -6.30 -14.08
CA GLU A 31 15.41 -6.87 -15.34
C GLU A 31 15.98 -8.27 -15.16
N ASP A 32 16.86 -8.46 -14.18
CA ASP A 32 17.46 -9.75 -13.86
C ASP A 32 16.40 -10.78 -13.48
N PHE A 33 15.43 -10.38 -12.66
CA PHE A 33 14.29 -11.21 -12.30
C PHE A 33 13.47 -11.60 -13.53
N ARG A 34 13.13 -10.61 -14.39
CA ARG A 34 12.32 -10.83 -15.60
C ARG A 34 13.01 -11.79 -16.58
N ASP A 35 14.33 -11.72 -16.73
CA ASP A 35 15.07 -12.59 -17.62
C ASP A 35 15.21 -14.00 -17.05
N HIS A 36 15.31 -14.14 -15.74
CA HIS A 36 15.29 -15.43 -15.06
C HIS A 36 13.93 -16.14 -15.21
N ILE A 37 12.85 -15.44 -14.89
CA ILE A 37 11.50 -16.01 -14.82
C ILE A 37 11.01 -16.61 -16.15
N LYS A 38 11.52 -16.15 -17.27
CA LYS A 38 11.18 -16.68 -18.60
C LYS A 38 11.62 -18.12 -18.83
N ASN A 39 12.63 -18.58 -18.10
CA ASN A 39 13.30 -19.85 -18.32
C ASN A 39 13.13 -20.85 -17.17
N HIS A 40 12.41 -20.51 -16.11
CA HIS A 40 12.25 -21.31 -14.90
C HIS A 40 10.77 -21.52 -14.53
N GLU A 41 10.23 -22.64 -14.98
CA GLU A 41 8.79 -22.98 -14.84
C GLU A 41 8.41 -23.55 -13.47
N HIS A 42 9.37 -23.89 -12.61
CA HIS A 42 9.11 -24.61 -11.36
C HIS A 42 9.56 -23.86 -10.11
N ASP A 43 9.99 -22.60 -10.25
CA ASP A 43 10.41 -21.81 -9.12
C ASP A 43 9.21 -21.25 -8.36
N LEU A 44 9.33 -21.17 -7.04
CA LEU A 44 8.40 -20.43 -6.20
C LEU A 44 8.96 -19.03 -5.98
N VAL A 45 8.22 -18.01 -6.37
CA VAL A 45 8.61 -16.62 -6.17
C VAL A 45 8.09 -16.09 -4.84
N PHE A 46 8.99 -15.50 -4.05
CA PHE A 46 8.66 -14.80 -2.82
C PHE A 46 8.78 -13.27 -3.02
N PRO A 47 7.70 -12.55 -3.32
CA PRO A 47 7.75 -11.11 -3.58
C PRO A 47 8.04 -10.35 -2.28
N MET A 48 9.20 -9.71 -2.19
CA MET A 48 9.58 -8.89 -1.04
C MET A 48 9.63 -7.39 -1.38
N ARG A 49 9.49 -7.06 -2.64
CA ARG A 49 9.57 -5.69 -3.14
C ARG A 49 8.50 -5.47 -4.20
N TYR A 50 8.00 -4.26 -4.23
CA TYR A 50 7.03 -3.85 -5.22
C TYR A 50 7.72 -3.03 -6.31
N GLY A 51 7.10 -2.92 -7.47
CA GLY A 51 7.59 -2.13 -8.59
C GLY A 51 7.77 -0.64 -8.29
N PRO A 52 8.08 0.18 -9.29
CA PRO A 52 8.24 1.62 -9.12
C PRO A 52 6.96 2.24 -8.54
N THR A 53 7.11 3.36 -7.80
CA THR A 53 5.99 4.05 -7.14
C THR A 53 4.89 4.42 -8.12
N SER A 54 3.84 3.63 -8.15
CA SER A 54 2.68 3.82 -9.01
C SER A 54 1.44 3.19 -8.39
N ARG A 55 0.26 3.49 -8.93
CA ARG A 55 -1.01 2.86 -8.53
C ARG A 55 -0.99 1.34 -8.66
N THR A 56 -0.19 0.80 -9.58
CA THR A 56 -0.14 -0.63 -9.92
C THR A 56 1.12 -1.33 -9.43
N GLN A 57 1.96 -0.66 -8.66
CA GLN A 57 3.27 -1.18 -8.25
C GLN A 57 3.20 -2.53 -7.55
N LYS A 58 2.16 -2.76 -6.74
CA LYS A 58 2.04 -4.01 -5.98
C LYS A 58 1.67 -5.22 -6.83
N GLY A 59 1.06 -5.02 -7.98
CA GLY A 59 0.67 -6.10 -8.88
C GLY A 59 1.73 -6.54 -9.88
N LEU A 60 2.89 -5.87 -9.96
CA LEU A 60 3.85 -6.13 -11.03
C LEU A 60 4.45 -7.53 -10.98
N ILE A 61 4.91 -7.96 -9.81
CA ILE A 61 5.58 -9.27 -9.67
C ILE A 61 4.58 -10.41 -9.83
N SER A 62 3.41 -10.33 -9.19
CA SER A 62 2.34 -11.31 -9.37
C SER A 62 1.88 -11.41 -10.82
N SER A 63 1.73 -10.29 -11.52
CA SER A 63 1.38 -10.30 -12.96
C SER A 63 2.44 -10.98 -13.82
N LEU A 64 3.72 -10.80 -13.51
CA LEU A 64 4.80 -11.50 -14.21
C LEU A 64 4.74 -13.00 -13.93
N CYS A 65 4.58 -13.41 -12.68
CA CYS A 65 4.44 -14.81 -12.32
C CYS A 65 3.23 -15.46 -13.00
N GLU A 66 2.06 -14.83 -12.96
CA GLU A 66 0.85 -15.28 -13.64
C GLU A 66 1.06 -15.42 -15.16
N THR A 67 1.77 -14.47 -15.78
CA THR A 67 2.06 -14.50 -17.22
C THR A 67 2.90 -15.69 -17.63
N TYR A 68 3.84 -16.11 -16.79
CA TYR A 68 4.77 -17.22 -17.06
C TYR A 68 4.37 -18.54 -16.37
N GLY A 69 3.23 -18.57 -15.68
CA GLY A 69 2.74 -19.78 -15.01
C GLY A 69 3.59 -20.20 -13.81
N ILE A 70 4.20 -19.26 -13.10
CA ILE A 70 5.08 -19.51 -11.95
C ILE A 70 4.34 -19.25 -10.65
N ASP A 71 4.44 -20.17 -9.72
CA ASP A 71 3.88 -20.03 -8.39
C ASP A 71 4.55 -18.90 -7.60
N TYR A 72 3.77 -18.18 -6.82
CA TYR A 72 4.30 -17.12 -5.96
C TYR A 72 3.55 -17.03 -4.63
N MET A 73 4.24 -16.55 -3.62
CA MET A 73 3.64 -16.31 -2.31
C MET A 73 2.90 -14.98 -2.26
N GLY A 74 1.71 -15.00 -1.66
CA GLY A 74 0.88 -13.82 -1.44
C GLY A 74 -0.40 -13.85 -2.26
N ALA A 75 -1.14 -12.75 -2.17
CA ALA A 75 -2.39 -12.60 -2.89
C ALA A 75 -2.16 -12.39 -4.39
N ASP A 76 -3.17 -12.72 -5.18
CA ASP A 76 -3.18 -12.46 -6.61
C ASP A 76 -3.10 -10.96 -6.95
N ASN A 77 -2.82 -10.67 -8.20
CA ASN A 77 -2.66 -9.30 -8.68
C ASN A 77 -3.89 -8.43 -8.39
N TYR A 78 -5.11 -8.97 -8.59
CA TYR A 78 -6.35 -8.25 -8.33
C TYR A 78 -6.46 -7.84 -6.86
N THR A 79 -6.28 -8.79 -5.95
CA THR A 79 -6.33 -8.55 -4.51
C THR A 79 -5.25 -7.57 -4.05
N GLN A 80 -4.03 -7.70 -4.56
CA GLN A 80 -2.94 -6.78 -4.23
C GLN A 80 -3.25 -5.35 -4.66
N LEU A 81 -3.80 -5.16 -5.86
CA LEU A 81 -4.17 -3.83 -6.35
C LEU A 81 -5.36 -3.24 -5.60
N LEU A 82 -6.36 -4.07 -5.27
CA LEU A 82 -7.51 -3.67 -4.46
C LEU A 82 -7.05 -3.21 -3.06
N CYS A 83 -6.22 -3.99 -2.39
CA CYS A 83 -5.71 -3.66 -1.06
C CYS A 83 -4.74 -2.46 -1.06
N ASN A 84 -4.08 -2.18 -2.18
CA ASN A 84 -3.21 -1.01 -2.32
C ASN A 84 -3.99 0.31 -2.38
N ASP A 85 -5.23 0.30 -2.85
CA ASP A 85 -6.13 1.48 -2.92
C ASP A 85 -7.03 1.51 -1.67
N LYS A 86 -6.63 2.31 -0.67
CA LYS A 86 -7.33 2.36 0.64
C LYS A 86 -8.78 2.83 0.53
N ASP A 87 -9.10 3.73 -0.39
CA ASP A 87 -10.46 4.18 -0.63
C ASP A 87 -11.31 3.09 -1.27
N LEU A 88 -10.76 2.40 -2.27
CA LEU A 88 -11.45 1.33 -2.97
C LEU A 88 -11.65 0.11 -2.06
N SER A 89 -10.63 -0.32 -1.32
CA SER A 89 -10.74 -1.46 -0.39
C SER A 89 -11.76 -1.20 0.72
N LYS A 90 -11.86 0.03 1.23
CA LYS A 90 -12.92 0.38 2.18
C LYS A 90 -14.32 0.34 1.57
N LYS A 91 -14.48 0.84 0.34
CA LYS A 91 -15.76 0.75 -0.36
C LYS A 91 -16.16 -0.70 -0.59
N TYR A 92 -15.20 -1.51 -1.02
CA TYR A 92 -15.41 -2.94 -1.21
C TYR A 92 -15.80 -3.64 0.10
N ALA A 93 -15.06 -3.41 1.18
CA ALA A 93 -15.38 -3.98 2.49
C ALA A 93 -16.78 -3.57 3.00
N ARG A 94 -17.20 -2.32 2.74
CA ARG A 94 -18.52 -1.82 3.13
C ARG A 94 -19.65 -2.58 2.44
N GLU A 95 -19.48 -2.96 1.17
CA GLU A 95 -20.47 -3.77 0.43
C GLU A 95 -20.70 -5.15 1.07
N PHE A 96 -19.70 -5.67 1.77
CA PHE A 96 -19.79 -6.92 2.55
C PHE A 96 -20.21 -6.70 4.00
N GLY A 97 -20.69 -5.52 4.37
CA GLY A 97 -21.20 -5.22 5.70
C GLY A 97 -20.14 -4.91 6.76
N PHE A 98 -18.87 -4.73 6.38
CA PHE A 98 -17.84 -4.33 7.34
C PHE A 98 -17.96 -2.85 7.70
N ASN A 99 -17.78 -2.56 8.98
CA ASN A 99 -17.66 -1.18 9.45
C ASN A 99 -16.30 -0.62 9.05
N VAL A 100 -16.30 0.48 8.32
CA VAL A 100 -15.11 1.19 7.92
C VAL A 100 -15.24 2.67 8.24
N PRO A 101 -14.17 3.39 8.57
CA PRO A 101 -14.23 4.82 8.87
C PRO A 101 -14.75 5.61 7.68
N ASN A 102 -15.55 6.65 7.95
CA ASN A 102 -15.90 7.62 6.92
C ASN A 102 -14.65 8.31 6.41
N SER A 103 -14.63 8.62 5.13
CA SER A 103 -13.44 9.21 4.51
C SER A 103 -13.76 10.05 3.29
N ILE A 104 -12.84 10.95 2.98
CA ILE A 104 -12.87 11.81 1.80
C ILE A 104 -11.53 11.73 1.11
N MET A 105 -11.55 11.53 -0.21
CA MET A 105 -10.34 11.51 -1.03
C MET A 105 -10.16 12.83 -1.75
N PHE A 106 -8.92 13.35 -1.68
CA PHE A 106 -8.46 14.51 -2.43
C PHE A 106 -7.50 14.06 -3.53
N ARG A 107 -7.85 14.32 -4.79
CA ARG A 107 -7.03 13.96 -5.96
C ARG A 107 -6.17 15.12 -6.44
N THR A 108 -6.69 16.32 -6.26
CA THR A 108 -6.08 17.58 -6.69
C THR A 108 -6.33 18.63 -5.63
N ARG A 109 -5.54 19.69 -5.66
CA ARG A 109 -5.80 20.88 -4.85
C ARG A 109 -7.02 21.60 -5.39
N THR A 110 -7.86 22.07 -4.48
CA THR A 110 -8.96 22.98 -4.74
C THR A 110 -8.80 24.20 -3.84
N SER A 111 -9.79 25.09 -3.81
CA SER A 111 -9.75 26.23 -2.89
C SER A 111 -9.75 25.74 -1.43
N GLN A 112 -9.10 26.49 -0.56
CA GLN A 112 -9.05 26.16 0.86
C GLN A 112 -10.45 26.07 1.47
N GLU A 113 -11.35 26.95 1.07
CA GLU A 113 -12.76 26.98 1.52
C GLU A 113 -13.49 25.68 1.14
N GLU A 114 -13.32 25.21 -0.10
CA GLU A 114 -13.90 23.96 -0.57
C GLU A 114 -13.32 22.78 0.21
N MET A 115 -12.01 22.72 0.40
CA MET A 115 -11.36 21.65 1.15
C MET A 115 -11.86 21.60 2.60
N VAL A 116 -11.94 22.75 3.28
CA VAL A 116 -12.49 22.84 4.64
C VAL A 116 -13.94 22.38 4.68
N THR A 117 -14.76 22.82 3.72
CA THR A 117 -16.17 22.41 3.64
C THR A 117 -16.32 20.90 3.48
N ARG A 118 -15.41 20.28 2.74
CA ARG A 118 -15.41 18.83 2.54
C ARG A 118 -14.98 18.08 3.80
N VAL A 119 -13.85 18.44 4.43
CA VAL A 119 -13.36 17.74 5.62
C VAL A 119 -14.29 17.91 6.83
N LYS A 120 -15.06 19.01 6.93
CA LYS A 120 -16.09 19.22 7.96
C LYS A 120 -17.27 18.23 7.92
N ARG A 121 -17.35 17.40 6.89
CA ARG A 121 -18.33 16.29 6.82
C ARG A 121 -17.90 15.07 7.62
N LEU A 122 -16.67 15.08 8.12
CA LEU A 122 -16.09 14.02 8.95
C LEU A 122 -16.03 14.47 10.41
N ASN A 123 -16.05 13.51 11.33
CA ASN A 123 -15.90 13.77 12.75
C ASN A 123 -14.41 13.74 13.15
N LEU A 124 -14.01 14.71 13.95
CA LEU A 124 -12.65 14.76 14.53
C LEU A 124 -12.47 13.68 15.62
N PRO A 125 -11.26 13.19 15.84
CA PRO A 125 -10.03 13.50 15.10
C PRO A 125 -9.94 12.79 13.75
N LEU A 126 -9.10 13.30 12.86
CA LEU A 126 -8.92 12.77 11.50
C LEU A 126 -7.52 12.24 11.28
N VAL A 127 -7.39 11.24 10.41
CA VAL A 127 -6.11 10.75 9.89
C VAL A 127 -5.97 11.14 8.43
N VAL A 128 -4.85 11.80 8.10
CA VAL A 128 -4.51 12.19 6.74
C VAL A 128 -3.36 11.32 6.24
N LYS A 129 -3.55 10.65 5.12
CA LYS A 129 -2.58 9.67 4.59
C LYS A 129 -2.64 9.54 3.07
N PRO A 130 -1.55 9.09 2.41
CA PRO A 130 -1.60 8.71 1.00
C PRO A 130 -2.60 7.58 0.77
N ASN A 131 -3.37 7.66 -0.32
CA ASN A 131 -4.36 6.62 -0.66
C ASN A 131 -3.70 5.31 -1.06
N PHE A 132 -2.60 5.37 -1.79
CA PHE A 132 -1.83 4.21 -2.22
C PHE A 132 -0.63 3.99 -1.32
N GLY A 133 -0.13 2.75 -1.33
CA GLY A 133 1.05 2.37 -0.59
C GLY A 133 0.75 1.63 0.73
N GLY A 134 1.80 1.10 1.33
CA GLY A 134 1.77 0.33 2.56
C GLY A 134 2.99 0.62 3.44
N GLY A 135 3.20 -0.22 4.47
CA GLY A 135 4.36 -0.08 5.36
C GLY A 135 4.44 1.26 6.09
N SER A 136 3.29 1.89 6.35
CA SER A 136 3.18 3.22 6.98
C SER A 136 3.89 4.36 6.23
N ALA A 137 4.21 4.17 4.94
CA ALA A 137 4.82 5.22 4.14
C ALA A 137 3.93 6.47 4.09
N GLY A 138 4.50 7.63 4.44
CA GLY A 138 3.77 8.89 4.52
C GLY A 138 2.80 9.02 5.71
N ILE A 139 2.90 8.13 6.71
CA ILE A 139 2.12 8.19 7.95
C ILE A 139 3.09 8.37 9.13
N SER A 140 2.76 9.29 10.02
CA SER A 140 3.49 9.57 11.25
C SER A 140 2.53 10.01 12.35
N SER A 141 3.03 10.35 13.54
CA SER A 141 2.22 10.92 14.60
C SER A 141 1.52 12.23 14.17
N SER A 142 2.13 12.98 13.24
CA SER A 142 1.52 14.20 12.68
C SER A 142 0.38 13.94 11.69
N SER A 143 0.17 12.68 11.28
CA SER A 143 -0.96 12.32 10.42
C SER A 143 -2.30 12.34 11.14
N LEU A 144 -2.30 12.25 12.48
CA LEU A 144 -3.49 12.40 13.31
C LEU A 144 -3.68 13.88 13.64
N VAL A 145 -4.81 14.46 13.23
CA VAL A 145 -5.12 15.88 13.40
C VAL A 145 -6.44 16.08 14.15
N HIS A 146 -6.49 17.12 14.97
CA HIS A 146 -7.60 17.42 15.86
C HIS A 146 -8.39 18.68 15.43
N ASP A 147 -8.05 19.26 14.29
CA ASP A 147 -8.79 20.35 13.69
C ASP A 147 -8.79 20.25 12.15
N TYR A 148 -9.79 20.90 11.54
CA TYR A 148 -10.02 20.81 10.11
C TYR A 148 -9.00 21.61 9.27
N MET A 149 -8.44 22.67 9.82
CA MET A 149 -7.43 23.47 9.11
C MET A 149 -6.12 22.69 9.01
N ALA A 150 -5.67 22.06 10.09
CA ALA A 150 -4.51 21.18 10.09
C ALA A 150 -4.70 20.01 9.12
N ALA A 151 -5.92 19.45 9.02
CA ALA A 151 -6.20 18.41 8.01
C ALA A 151 -6.00 18.94 6.59
N VAL A 152 -6.51 20.13 6.26
CA VAL A 152 -6.36 20.74 4.94
C VAL A 152 -4.92 21.10 4.61
N GLU A 153 -4.17 21.62 5.57
CA GLU A 153 -2.74 21.90 5.42
C GLU A 153 -1.95 20.64 5.10
N LEU A 154 -2.22 19.56 5.83
CA LEU A 154 -1.55 18.28 5.63
C LEU A 154 -1.95 17.63 4.28
N VAL A 155 -3.20 17.74 3.85
CA VAL A 155 -3.62 17.33 2.51
C VAL A 155 -2.84 18.09 1.44
N ASN A 156 -2.74 19.43 1.56
CA ASN A 156 -1.98 20.26 0.62
C ASN A 156 -0.50 19.91 0.59
N PHE A 157 0.08 19.60 1.75
CA PHE A 157 1.46 19.14 1.86
C PHE A 157 1.65 17.83 1.08
N HIS A 158 0.86 16.81 1.34
CA HIS A 158 0.97 15.53 0.62
C HIS A 158 0.73 15.66 -0.87
N LEU A 159 -0.27 16.45 -1.31
CA LEU A 159 -0.50 16.72 -2.73
C LEU A 159 0.64 17.50 -3.40
N SER A 160 1.50 18.18 -2.63
CA SER A 160 2.69 18.86 -3.17
C SER A 160 3.88 17.95 -3.36
N LEU A 161 4.00 16.92 -2.52
CA LEU A 161 5.12 16.00 -2.54
C LEU A 161 4.91 14.84 -3.51
N HIS A 162 3.64 14.44 -3.70
CA HIS A 162 3.30 13.21 -4.40
C HIS A 162 2.21 13.44 -5.44
N THR A 163 2.27 12.66 -6.50
CA THR A 163 1.20 12.59 -7.52
C THR A 163 0.04 11.68 -7.09
N THR A 164 0.09 11.16 -5.88
CA THR A 164 -0.91 10.21 -5.36
C THR A 164 -2.04 10.95 -4.64
N PRO A 165 -3.29 10.49 -4.79
CA PRO A 165 -4.40 11.01 -4.02
C PRO A 165 -4.18 10.88 -2.50
N VAL A 166 -4.74 11.81 -1.75
CA VAL A 166 -4.67 11.85 -0.29
C VAL A 166 -6.04 11.48 0.29
N LEU A 167 -6.05 10.57 1.23
CA LEU A 167 -7.22 10.13 1.97
C LEU A 167 -7.25 10.83 3.33
N VAL A 168 -8.39 11.41 3.67
CA VAL A 168 -8.71 11.90 5.01
C VAL A 168 -9.81 11.01 5.57
N GLU A 169 -9.62 10.43 6.74
CA GLU A 169 -10.59 9.54 7.36
C GLU A 169 -10.75 9.81 8.85
N GLU A 170 -11.92 9.48 9.38
CA GLU A 170 -12.17 9.52 10.82
C GLU A 170 -11.25 8.55 11.55
N TYR A 171 -10.66 9.00 12.65
CA TYR A 171 -9.83 8.14 13.49
C TYR A 171 -10.73 7.24 14.35
N ILE A 172 -10.46 5.94 14.29
CA ILE A 172 -11.12 4.97 15.16
C ILE A 172 -10.19 4.67 16.33
N ALA A 173 -10.57 5.08 17.52
CA ALA A 173 -9.84 4.78 18.74
C ALA A 173 -10.02 3.28 19.10
N GLY A 174 -8.93 2.65 19.51
CA GLY A 174 -8.98 1.22 19.90
C GLY A 174 -7.61 0.56 19.81
N GLN A 175 -7.59 -0.73 20.13
CA GLN A 175 -6.41 -1.55 19.95
C GLN A 175 -6.34 -2.02 18.49
N GLU A 176 -5.21 -1.76 17.85
CA GLU A 176 -4.92 -2.31 16.52
C GLU A 176 -4.58 -3.81 16.64
N VAL A 177 -5.18 -4.61 15.79
CA VAL A 177 -4.91 -6.05 15.71
C VAL A 177 -4.63 -6.45 14.27
N SER A 178 -3.72 -7.40 14.07
CA SER A 178 -3.42 -8.01 12.78
C SER A 178 -3.69 -9.49 12.85
N ILE A 179 -4.34 -10.04 11.84
CA ILE A 179 -4.64 -11.47 11.71
C ILE A 179 -3.90 -12.00 10.49
N LEU A 180 -3.00 -12.95 10.72
CA LEU A 180 -2.35 -13.69 9.64
C LEU A 180 -3.30 -14.81 9.19
N MET A 181 -3.59 -14.85 7.89
CA MET A 181 -4.32 -15.96 7.27
C MET A 181 -3.39 -16.66 6.28
N ILE A 182 -3.41 -17.99 6.33
CA ILE A 182 -2.69 -18.89 5.44
C ILE A 182 -3.74 -19.77 4.78
N GLY A 183 -3.77 -19.77 3.45
CA GLY A 183 -4.72 -20.53 2.64
C GLY A 183 -4.03 -21.33 1.56
#